data_a477828fc89e2499e8b19987b6aad001
#
_entry.id   a477828fc89e2499e8b19987b6aad001
#
_cell.length_a   1.000
_cell.length_b   1.000
_cell.length_c   1.000
_cell.angle_alpha   90.00
_cell.angle_beta   90.00
_cell.angle_gamma   90.00
#
_symmetry.space_group_name_H-M   'P 1'
#
loop_
_entity.id
_entity.type
_entity.pdbx_description
1 polymer ?
#
loop_
_entity_poly.entity_id
_entity_poly.type
_entity_poly.pdbx_seq_one_letter_code
_entity_poly.pdbx_strand_id
1 'polypeptide(L)'
;MKTRLQRLFALMLSCLLILGGCAGGAQVANDDMQRALPDPPTLEDNQILGDVRQPYTRDVTLYYPVENSLDLTGITRAIEVDSNESLIGQTLSELLRTLSGTGALRTVASAEQLIDLEYSCGIACVNLSLEAGARQSDADGLMLCAAIADTLLGLEGLEAVSVLAGGRSEAVCALPLGAIDEPSDNISALYAQLQSEETRFLTEQTATISRNVILYFPSSDGGYLLPELRELSFSSDDYASAILDALKAGPMARACCFSAMPGNQELLSDAPRLWITDAGERVIDVYFSEMLPNYLAFAGVEPWQLYGSVVLSLCSFLPELDAVRICVDGVPVESCTLGESQLQFADGLMRRSDFSARIGGSAALYFAASDGGLRRVERAMSRSAAASPKGVLAEMILAGDPGDELESVYPEGVLPEDVLGVEVGDSVAAVNLSGSFYSRCQMLDAAAERRLIYAMVNALTELEGIGAVRFIVEGVSIDTLVQSIYLRTPLLPDPGIVRDEDGAPTEN
;
A
#
# COMPACT_ATOMS: atom_id res chain seq x y z
N MET A 1 -11.62 7.31 -56.73
CA MET A 1 -11.75 8.34 -55.69
C MET A 1 -10.44 8.59 -54.89
N LYS A 2 -9.27 8.17 -55.41
CA LYS A 2 -7.94 8.31 -54.75
C LYS A 2 -7.03 9.38 -55.38
N THR A 3 -7.45 10.07 -56.42
CA THR A 3 -6.61 11.02 -57.18
C THR A 3 -6.94 12.49 -56.97
N ARG A 4 -7.94 12.82 -56.15
CA ARG A 4 -8.29 14.23 -55.84
C ARG A 4 -7.75 14.73 -54.51
N LEU A 5 -7.32 13.85 -53.59
CA LEU A 5 -6.82 14.21 -52.28
C LEU A 5 -5.31 14.55 -52.27
N GLN A 6 -4.55 14.05 -53.26
CA GLN A 6 -3.12 14.32 -53.43
C GLN A 6 -2.81 15.69 -54.07
N ARG A 7 -3.78 16.33 -54.72
CA ARG A 7 -3.60 17.67 -55.36
C ARG A 7 -3.91 18.84 -54.42
N LEU A 8 -4.60 18.61 -53.28
CA LEU A 8 -4.87 19.64 -52.30
C LEU A 8 -3.71 19.82 -51.30
N PHE A 9 -2.89 18.79 -51.08
CA PHE A 9 -1.72 18.88 -50.21
C PHE A 9 -0.50 19.58 -50.82
N ALA A 10 -0.41 19.61 -52.17
CA ALA A 10 0.67 20.25 -52.87
C ALA A 10 0.47 21.78 -53.04
N LEU A 11 -0.73 22.31 -52.83
CA LEU A 11 -1.03 23.74 -52.99
C LEU A 11 -0.94 24.55 -51.65
N MET A 12 -0.89 23.87 -50.50
CA MET A 12 -0.72 24.55 -49.22
C MET A 12 0.74 24.72 -48.76
N LEU A 13 1.69 24.06 -49.42
CA LEU A 13 3.12 24.15 -49.11
C LEU A 13 3.85 25.22 -49.93
N SER A 14 3.16 25.90 -50.87
CA SER A 14 3.76 26.88 -51.82
C SER A 14 3.54 28.35 -51.48
N CYS A 15 2.79 28.67 -50.40
CA CYS A 15 2.47 30.06 -50.03
C CYS A 15 3.21 30.61 -48.79
N LEU A 16 4.24 29.91 -48.27
CA LEU A 16 4.96 30.34 -47.04
C LEU A 16 6.40 30.79 -47.29
N LEU A 17 6.76 31.11 -48.51
CA LEU A 17 8.11 31.58 -48.86
C LEU A 17 8.09 32.81 -49.79
N ILE A 18 7.50 33.92 -49.40
CA ILE A 18 7.85 35.26 -49.91
C ILE A 18 7.23 36.30 -48.96
N LEU A 19 8.02 36.88 -48.09
CA LEU A 19 7.95 38.24 -47.56
C LEU A 19 9.14 38.47 -46.62
N GLY A 20 10.31 38.54 -47.16
CA GLY A 20 11.45 39.20 -46.57
C GLY A 20 11.56 40.60 -47.19
N GLY A 21 11.43 41.63 -46.39
CA GLY A 21 11.56 42.98 -46.83
C GLY A 21 11.97 43.88 -45.69
N CYS A 22 13.19 44.43 -45.79
CA CYS A 22 13.82 45.38 -44.88
C CYS A 22 13.03 46.67 -44.67
N ALA A 23 12.99 47.15 -43.43
CA ALA A 23 13.00 48.58 -43.18
C ALA A 23 13.70 48.86 -41.84
N GLY A 24 14.82 49.54 -41.90
CA GLY A 24 15.51 50.04 -40.73
C GLY A 24 14.82 51.29 -40.16
N GLY A 25 14.90 51.48 -38.86
CA GLY A 25 14.38 52.66 -38.16
C GLY A 25 14.80 52.65 -36.69
N ALA A 26 15.84 53.42 -36.40
CA ALA A 26 16.21 54.12 -35.16
C ALA A 26 15.90 53.56 -33.79
N GLN A 27 16.96 53.39 -33.03
CA GLN A 27 17.09 53.21 -31.60
C GLN A 27 16.30 54.22 -30.76
N VAL A 28 15.54 53.70 -29.80
CA VAL A 28 15.35 54.34 -28.50
C VAL A 28 15.73 53.29 -27.45
N ALA A 29 16.78 53.58 -26.71
CA ALA A 29 17.23 52.79 -25.58
C ALA A 29 16.20 52.94 -24.47
N ASN A 30 15.53 51.82 -24.12
CA ASN A 30 14.95 51.63 -22.82
C ASN A 30 15.64 50.41 -22.20
N ASP A 31 16.54 50.74 -21.30
CA ASP A 31 17.23 49.85 -20.39
C ASP A 31 16.24 49.44 -19.31
N ASP A 32 15.28 48.57 -19.64
CA ASP A 32 14.56 47.79 -18.67
C ASP A 32 15.17 46.40 -18.70
N MET A 33 15.89 46.07 -17.61
CA MET A 33 16.38 44.74 -17.32
C MET A 33 15.21 43.75 -17.23
N GLN A 34 14.71 43.33 -18.36
CA GLN A 34 14.03 42.01 -18.42
C GLN A 34 15.15 40.98 -18.30
N ARG A 35 15.36 40.52 -17.06
CA ARG A 35 16.14 39.32 -16.81
C ARG A 35 15.45 38.20 -17.59
N ALA A 36 15.98 37.83 -18.73
CA ALA A 36 15.50 36.69 -19.49
C ALA A 36 15.52 35.48 -18.53
N LEU A 37 14.36 34.89 -18.31
CA LEU A 37 14.30 33.61 -17.61
C LEU A 37 15.25 32.65 -18.34
N PRO A 38 16.09 31.90 -17.63
CA PRO A 38 16.93 30.91 -18.28
C PRO A 38 16.02 29.95 -19.04
N ASP A 39 16.37 29.67 -20.28
CA ASP A 39 15.67 28.67 -21.06
C ASP A 39 15.69 27.34 -20.29
N PRO A 40 14.58 26.62 -20.23
CA PRO A 40 14.56 25.31 -19.62
C PRO A 40 15.58 24.40 -20.32
N PRO A 41 16.31 23.54 -19.57
CA PRO A 41 17.23 22.60 -20.19
C PRO A 41 16.47 21.72 -21.19
N THR A 42 17.09 21.46 -22.34
CA THR A 42 16.53 20.61 -23.39
C THR A 42 16.81 19.14 -23.10
N LEU A 43 15.89 18.29 -23.52
CA LEU A 43 15.94 16.83 -23.38
C LEU A 43 17.26 16.23 -23.91
N GLU A 44 17.96 15.45 -23.08
CA GLU A 44 19.09 14.62 -23.51
C GLU A 44 18.63 13.15 -23.72
N ASP A 45 19.41 12.36 -24.49
CA ASP A 45 19.03 11.01 -24.92
C ASP A 45 18.88 9.94 -23.78
N ASN A 46 19.23 10.27 -22.53
CA ASN A 46 19.13 9.42 -21.34
C ASN A 46 18.15 9.99 -20.31
N GLN A 47 16.84 9.99 -20.65
CA GLN A 47 15.84 10.51 -19.74
C GLN A 47 15.33 9.45 -18.76
N ILE A 48 15.22 9.84 -17.49
CA ILE A 48 14.44 9.11 -16.50
C ILE A 48 12.97 9.39 -16.80
N LEU A 49 12.28 8.41 -17.37
CA LEU A 49 10.84 8.43 -17.66
C LEU A 49 10.16 7.29 -16.89
N GLY A 50 9.18 7.65 -16.05
CA GLY A 50 8.56 6.68 -15.14
C GLY A 50 9.45 6.35 -13.94
N ASP A 51 9.05 5.35 -13.17
CA ASP A 51 9.88 4.87 -12.07
C ASP A 51 10.90 3.87 -12.59
N VAL A 52 12.14 4.10 -12.21
CA VAL A 52 13.26 3.20 -12.49
C VAL A 52 14.01 2.95 -11.18
N ARG A 53 14.13 1.71 -10.77
CA ARG A 53 15.00 1.33 -9.65
C ARG A 53 16.23 0.63 -10.20
N GLN A 54 17.42 1.07 -9.82
CA GLN A 54 18.65 0.35 -10.17
C GLN A 54 18.71 -0.95 -9.36
N PRO A 55 19.15 -2.08 -9.95
CA PRO A 55 19.40 -3.30 -9.19
C PRO A 55 20.35 -3.02 -8.02
N TYR A 56 20.04 -3.61 -6.88
CA TYR A 56 20.86 -3.46 -5.68
C TYR A 56 20.93 -4.78 -4.92
N THR A 57 21.92 -4.90 -4.04
CA THR A 57 22.08 -6.08 -3.20
C THR A 57 21.88 -5.69 -1.74
N ARG A 58 21.10 -6.47 -1.00
CA ARG A 58 20.86 -6.30 0.44
C ARG A 58 21.17 -7.58 1.19
N ASP A 59 21.90 -7.47 2.28
CA ASP A 59 22.09 -8.60 3.19
C ASP A 59 20.83 -8.79 4.03
N VAL A 60 20.24 -9.98 3.96
CA VAL A 60 19.01 -10.36 4.66
C VAL A 60 19.25 -11.66 5.42
N THR A 61 18.72 -11.76 6.63
CA THR A 61 18.74 -13.01 7.40
C THR A 61 17.51 -13.84 7.06
N LEU A 62 17.72 -15.00 6.45
CA LEU A 62 16.69 -15.98 6.14
C LEU A 62 16.64 -17.03 7.24
N TYR A 63 15.47 -17.32 7.75
CA TYR A 63 15.29 -18.30 8.83
C TYR A 63 14.85 -19.64 8.28
N TYR A 64 15.55 -20.69 8.68
CA TYR A 64 15.32 -22.06 8.22
C TYR A 64 15.07 -23.01 9.37
N PRO A 65 14.14 -23.96 9.22
CA PRO A 65 13.92 -25.02 10.18
C PRO A 65 15.17 -25.87 10.38
N VAL A 66 15.47 -26.17 11.64
CA VAL A 66 16.58 -27.08 12.01
C VAL A 66 16.09 -28.51 11.91
N GLU A 67 16.87 -29.39 11.29
CA GLU A 67 16.53 -30.79 11.13
C GLU A 67 16.31 -31.49 12.50
N ASN A 68 15.22 -32.24 12.64
CA ASN A 68 14.83 -32.98 13.86
C ASN A 68 14.64 -32.11 15.12
N SER A 69 14.39 -30.83 14.99
CA SER A 69 14.12 -29.87 16.05
C SER A 69 12.92 -29.00 15.70
N LEU A 70 12.28 -28.37 16.68
CA LEU A 70 11.31 -27.29 16.51
C LEU A 70 12.01 -25.92 16.72
N ASP A 71 13.12 -25.71 16.05
CA ASP A 71 13.89 -24.48 16.12
C ASP A 71 14.17 -23.94 14.73
N LEU A 72 14.38 -22.63 14.62
CA LEU A 72 14.83 -21.95 13.41
C LEU A 72 16.29 -21.54 13.56
N THR A 73 16.98 -21.47 12.43
CA THR A 73 18.33 -20.91 12.35
C THR A 73 18.39 -19.84 11.29
N GLY A 74 18.89 -18.65 11.65
CA GLY A 74 19.08 -17.53 10.74
C GLY A 74 20.38 -17.67 9.95
N ILE A 75 20.33 -17.48 8.64
CA ILE A 75 21.48 -17.45 7.74
C ILE A 75 21.41 -16.16 6.93
N THR A 76 22.40 -15.28 7.11
CA THR A 76 22.49 -14.06 6.32
C THR A 76 22.91 -14.38 4.90
N ARG A 77 22.17 -13.84 3.93
CA ARG A 77 22.43 -13.93 2.50
C ARG A 77 22.31 -12.58 1.83
N ALA A 78 23.15 -12.37 0.81
CA ALA A 78 23.01 -11.24 -0.08
C ALA A 78 21.87 -11.54 -1.08
N ILE A 79 20.81 -10.74 -1.03
CA ILE A 79 19.66 -10.79 -1.94
C ILE A 79 19.87 -9.73 -3.00
N GLU A 80 19.90 -10.14 -4.25
CA GLU A 80 19.90 -9.24 -5.40
C GLU A 80 18.47 -8.91 -5.76
N VAL A 81 18.14 -7.62 -5.78
CA VAL A 81 16.80 -7.10 -6.10
C VAL A 81 16.86 -6.46 -7.47
N ASP A 82 16.12 -7.03 -8.41
CA ASP A 82 16.00 -6.52 -9.76
C ASP A 82 15.15 -5.25 -9.81
N SER A 83 15.32 -4.47 -10.88
CA SER A 83 14.70 -3.15 -11.07
C SER A 83 13.17 -3.11 -10.96
N ASN A 84 12.48 -4.24 -11.16
CA ASN A 84 11.02 -4.33 -11.18
C ASN A 84 10.45 -5.14 -10.00
N GLU A 85 11.28 -5.54 -9.04
CA GLU A 85 10.87 -6.38 -7.94
C GLU A 85 11.07 -5.70 -6.58
N SER A 86 10.34 -6.15 -5.57
CA SER A 86 10.49 -5.66 -4.21
C SER A 86 11.46 -6.53 -3.42
N LEU A 87 12.16 -5.94 -2.44
CA LEU A 87 13.02 -6.69 -1.52
C LEU A 87 12.23 -7.80 -0.80
N ILE A 88 10.99 -7.51 -0.39
CA ILE A 88 10.10 -8.48 0.28
C ILE A 88 9.83 -9.67 -0.65
N GLY A 89 9.48 -9.42 -1.91
CA GLY A 89 9.20 -10.47 -2.90
C GLY A 89 10.41 -11.34 -3.20
N GLN A 90 11.60 -10.73 -3.42
CA GLN A 90 12.84 -11.45 -3.67
C GLN A 90 13.31 -12.26 -2.45
N THR A 91 13.20 -11.67 -1.26
CA THR A 91 13.53 -12.36 0.00
C THR A 91 12.65 -13.58 0.20
N LEU A 92 11.34 -13.44 0.02
CA LEU A 92 10.39 -14.54 0.13
C LEU A 92 10.67 -15.63 -0.93
N SER A 93 10.92 -15.24 -2.17
CA SER A 93 11.25 -16.17 -3.26
C SER A 93 12.52 -16.97 -2.97
N GLU A 94 13.56 -16.33 -2.47
CA GLU A 94 14.82 -17.02 -2.08
C GLU A 94 14.62 -17.94 -0.88
N LEU A 95 13.84 -17.52 0.12
CA LEU A 95 13.48 -18.36 1.26
C LEU A 95 12.73 -19.62 0.78
N LEU A 96 11.65 -19.47 0.03
CA LEU A 96 10.81 -20.58 -0.43
C LEU A 96 11.61 -21.54 -1.36
N ARG A 97 12.42 -21.00 -2.24
CA ARG A 97 13.31 -21.79 -3.12
C ARG A 97 14.28 -22.66 -2.32
N THR A 98 14.85 -22.11 -1.27
CA THR A 98 15.83 -22.84 -0.44
C THR A 98 15.15 -23.83 0.47
N LEU A 99 13.99 -23.50 1.04
CA LEU A 99 13.19 -24.41 1.85
C LEU A 99 12.82 -25.68 1.06
N SER A 100 12.54 -25.61 -0.23
CA SER A 100 12.21 -26.75 -1.08
C SER A 100 13.38 -27.73 -1.33
N GLY A 101 14.63 -27.31 -1.09
CA GLY A 101 15.83 -28.10 -1.41
C GLY A 101 16.56 -28.71 -0.21
N THR A 102 16.23 -28.35 1.01
CA THR A 102 17.05 -28.71 2.19
C THR A 102 16.69 -30.00 2.88
N GLY A 103 15.57 -30.65 2.54
CA GLY A 103 15.14 -31.91 3.20
C GLY A 103 14.81 -31.77 4.70
N ALA A 104 14.91 -30.58 5.25
CA ALA A 104 14.71 -30.30 6.67
C ALA A 104 13.22 -30.23 7.07
N LEU A 105 12.38 -29.80 6.15
CA LEU A 105 10.92 -29.92 6.24
C LEU A 105 10.41 -30.72 5.04
N ARG A 106 9.62 -31.74 5.29
CA ARG A 106 9.16 -32.67 4.26
C ARG A 106 8.13 -32.10 3.29
N THR A 107 7.57 -30.95 3.59
CA THR A 107 6.60 -30.26 2.76
C THR A 107 6.91 -28.78 2.78
N VAL A 108 7.76 -28.38 1.87
CA VAL A 108 8.20 -26.99 1.89
C VAL A 108 7.70 -26.31 0.64
N ALA A 109 7.09 -25.17 0.85
CA ALA A 109 6.70 -24.30 -0.22
C ALA A 109 7.90 -23.94 -1.10
N SER A 110 7.73 -23.97 -2.42
CA SER A 110 8.67 -23.39 -3.36
C SER A 110 8.15 -22.05 -3.88
N ALA A 111 9.01 -21.26 -4.50
CA ALA A 111 8.60 -20.00 -5.13
C ALA A 111 7.48 -20.20 -6.17
N GLU A 112 7.44 -21.34 -6.84
CA GLU A 112 6.41 -21.71 -7.81
C GLU A 112 5.05 -21.98 -7.15
N GLN A 113 5.03 -22.18 -5.83
CA GLN A 113 3.80 -22.42 -5.04
C GLN A 113 3.27 -21.15 -4.36
N LEU A 114 3.95 -20.02 -4.51
CA LEU A 114 3.45 -18.72 -4.09
C LEU A 114 2.33 -18.28 -5.04
N ILE A 115 1.12 -18.07 -4.49
CA ILE A 115 -0.02 -17.55 -5.25
C ILE A 115 0.06 -16.04 -5.34
N ASP A 116 0.20 -15.38 -4.19
CA ASP A 116 0.22 -13.92 -4.09
C ASP A 116 0.97 -13.45 -2.85
N LEU A 117 1.54 -12.27 -2.93
CA LEU A 117 2.12 -11.51 -1.84
C LEU A 117 1.44 -10.15 -1.78
N GLU A 118 0.59 -9.94 -0.80
CA GLU A 118 -0.01 -8.64 -0.53
C GLU A 118 0.80 -7.93 0.55
N TYR A 119 1.39 -6.81 0.20
CA TYR A 119 2.04 -5.91 1.16
C TYR A 119 1.29 -4.59 1.20
N SER A 120 0.86 -4.19 2.37
CA SER A 120 0.12 -2.95 2.58
C SER A 120 0.26 -2.49 4.03
N CYS A 121 0.60 -1.22 4.22
CA CYS A 121 0.57 -0.58 5.53
C CYS A 121 1.39 -1.31 6.61
N GLY A 122 2.59 -1.80 6.26
CA GLY A 122 3.43 -2.56 7.19
C GLY A 122 3.02 -4.03 7.38
N ILE A 123 1.94 -4.49 6.74
CA ILE A 123 1.42 -5.85 6.89
C ILE A 123 1.66 -6.63 5.60
N ALA A 124 2.30 -7.79 5.71
CA ALA A 124 2.47 -8.72 4.60
C ALA A 124 1.52 -9.92 4.76
N CYS A 125 0.69 -10.19 3.75
CA CYS A 125 -0.08 -11.42 3.62
C CYS A 125 0.55 -12.29 2.54
N VAL A 126 1.14 -13.41 2.95
CA VAL A 126 1.76 -14.40 2.08
C VAL A 126 0.76 -15.50 1.78
N ASN A 127 0.27 -15.60 0.55
CA ASN A 127 -0.69 -16.61 0.15
C ASN A 127 0.00 -17.73 -0.65
N LEU A 128 0.09 -18.90 -0.05
CA LEU A 128 0.69 -20.10 -0.66
C LEU A 128 -0.38 -20.96 -1.33
N SER A 129 0.02 -21.84 -2.26
CA SER A 129 -0.89 -22.86 -2.80
C SER A 129 -1.34 -23.82 -1.70
N LEU A 130 -2.51 -24.46 -1.90
CA LEU A 130 -3.00 -25.47 -0.96
C LEU A 130 -2.03 -26.65 -0.80
N GLU A 131 -1.30 -26.99 -1.84
CA GLU A 131 -0.28 -28.06 -1.79
C GLU A 131 0.92 -27.65 -0.93
N ALA A 132 1.32 -26.37 -1.00
CA ALA A 132 2.34 -25.82 -0.11
C ALA A 132 1.87 -25.75 1.34
N GLY A 133 0.59 -25.44 1.55
CA GLY A 133 -0.04 -25.42 2.87
C GLY A 133 -0.42 -26.79 3.41
N ALA A 134 -0.40 -27.86 2.59
CA ALA A 134 -0.70 -29.23 3.03
C ALA A 134 0.42 -29.77 3.92
N ARG A 135 0.21 -29.71 5.23
CA ARG A 135 1.21 -30.02 6.25
C ARG A 135 1.02 -31.41 6.81
N GLN A 136 2.12 -32.01 7.28
CA GLN A 136 2.06 -33.31 7.94
C GLN A 136 1.65 -33.20 9.42
N SER A 137 1.86 -32.04 10.04
CA SER A 137 1.52 -31.77 11.43
C SER A 137 1.38 -30.26 11.70
N ASP A 138 0.70 -29.90 12.79
CA ASP A 138 0.60 -28.52 13.28
C ASP A 138 1.98 -27.90 13.56
N ALA A 139 2.91 -28.72 14.05
CA ALA A 139 4.28 -28.27 14.29
C ALA A 139 5.00 -27.85 13.00
N ASP A 140 4.84 -28.60 11.90
CA ASP A 140 5.40 -28.24 10.59
C ASP A 140 4.75 -26.95 10.05
N GLY A 141 3.45 -26.81 10.29
CA GLY A 141 2.70 -25.60 9.96
C GLY A 141 3.23 -24.35 10.68
N LEU A 142 3.38 -24.48 12.00
CA LEU A 142 3.93 -23.39 12.82
C LEU A 142 5.35 -23.01 12.38
N MET A 143 6.20 -24.02 12.11
CA MET A 143 7.57 -23.77 11.67
C MET A 143 7.62 -23.07 10.31
N LEU A 144 6.74 -23.41 9.37
CA LEU A 144 6.67 -22.70 8.09
C LEU A 144 6.23 -21.25 8.27
N CYS A 145 5.16 -21.01 9.04
CA CYS A 145 4.68 -19.66 9.32
C CYS A 145 5.74 -18.84 10.04
N ALA A 146 6.42 -19.41 11.06
CA ALA A 146 7.48 -18.72 11.78
C ALA A 146 8.71 -18.44 10.89
N ALA A 147 9.14 -19.39 10.05
CA ALA A 147 10.27 -19.17 9.13
C ALA A 147 10.00 -18.00 8.16
N ILE A 148 8.77 -17.91 7.64
CA ILE A 148 8.36 -16.81 6.77
C ILE A 148 8.29 -15.50 7.57
N ALA A 149 7.63 -15.53 8.73
CA ALA A 149 7.43 -14.34 9.57
C ALA A 149 8.77 -13.78 10.07
N ASP A 150 9.63 -14.61 10.69
CA ASP A 150 10.93 -14.18 11.24
C ASP A 150 11.83 -13.62 10.14
N THR A 151 11.77 -14.19 8.92
CA THR A 151 12.51 -13.67 7.77
C THR A 151 12.00 -12.31 7.34
N LEU A 152 10.70 -12.16 7.17
CA LEU A 152 10.11 -10.93 6.64
C LEU A 152 10.11 -9.81 7.68
N LEU A 153 9.83 -10.09 8.97
CA LEU A 153 9.91 -9.10 10.05
C LEU A 153 11.32 -8.55 10.29
N GLY A 154 12.36 -9.23 9.76
CA GLY A 154 13.71 -8.69 9.71
C GLY A 154 13.92 -7.59 8.67
N LEU A 155 12.95 -7.32 7.80
CA LEU A 155 12.97 -6.25 6.81
C LEU A 155 12.37 -4.97 7.37
N GLU A 156 12.93 -3.85 6.96
CA GLU A 156 12.45 -2.52 7.38
C GLU A 156 11.03 -2.25 6.88
N GLY A 157 10.19 -1.65 7.72
CA GLY A 157 8.83 -1.26 7.36
C GLY A 157 7.80 -2.38 7.46
N LEU A 158 8.17 -3.61 7.91
CA LEU A 158 7.23 -4.69 8.20
C LEU A 158 6.90 -4.76 9.68
N GLU A 159 5.62 -4.69 10.00
CA GLU A 159 5.08 -4.74 11.36
C GLU A 159 4.41 -6.09 11.66
N ALA A 160 3.84 -6.75 10.63
CA ALA A 160 3.19 -8.04 10.81
C ALA A 160 3.20 -8.89 9.54
N VAL A 161 3.16 -10.20 9.73
CA VAL A 161 3.10 -11.19 8.64
C VAL A 161 1.95 -12.16 8.91
N SER A 162 1.09 -12.36 7.92
CA SER A 162 0.07 -13.40 7.89
C SER A 162 0.37 -14.40 6.78
N VAL A 163 0.25 -15.69 7.06
CA VAL A 163 0.43 -16.75 6.08
C VAL A 163 -0.91 -17.40 5.80
N LEU A 164 -1.29 -17.45 4.52
CA LEU A 164 -2.51 -18.07 4.03
C LEU A 164 -2.16 -19.25 3.13
N ALA A 165 -3.05 -20.24 3.08
CA ALA A 165 -2.97 -21.36 2.14
C ALA A 165 -4.23 -21.41 1.27
N GLY A 166 -4.07 -21.10 -0.03
CA GLY A 166 -5.20 -21.00 -0.96
C GLY A 166 -6.21 -19.93 -0.55
N GLY A 167 -5.73 -18.81 0.04
CA GLY A 167 -6.55 -17.71 0.51
C GLY A 167 -7.20 -17.92 1.87
N ARG A 168 -6.89 -18.99 2.58
CA ARG A 168 -7.45 -19.35 3.89
C ARG A 168 -6.41 -19.16 4.99
N SER A 169 -6.85 -18.65 6.13
CA SER A 169 -6.02 -18.55 7.32
C SER A 169 -5.72 -19.95 7.89
N GLU A 170 -4.58 -20.06 8.54
CA GLU A 170 -4.08 -21.30 9.10
C GLU A 170 -4.46 -21.47 10.57
N ALA A 171 -4.71 -22.74 10.96
CA ALA A 171 -4.84 -23.13 12.34
C ALA A 171 -3.58 -23.87 12.80
N VAL A 172 -3.23 -23.69 14.06
CA VAL A 172 -2.24 -24.49 14.76
C VAL A 172 -2.86 -24.93 16.08
N CYS A 173 -2.84 -26.24 16.37
CA CYS A 173 -3.50 -26.79 17.55
C CYS A 173 -4.99 -26.42 17.60
N ALA A 174 -5.71 -26.61 16.48
CA ALA A 174 -7.13 -26.26 16.31
C ALA A 174 -7.53 -24.81 16.62
N LEU A 175 -6.58 -23.92 16.90
CA LEU A 175 -6.81 -22.50 17.16
C LEU A 175 -6.31 -21.63 16.00
N PRO A 176 -6.92 -20.46 15.74
CA PRO A 176 -6.38 -19.51 14.80
C PRO A 176 -4.97 -19.07 15.23
N LEU A 177 -4.02 -19.06 14.28
CA LEU A 177 -2.70 -18.54 14.56
C LEU A 177 -2.70 -17.00 14.61
N GLY A 178 -3.44 -16.36 13.71
CA GLY A 178 -3.45 -14.90 13.54
C GLY A 178 -2.22 -14.41 12.79
N ALA A 179 -2.03 -13.11 12.77
CA ALA A 179 -0.84 -12.47 12.22
C ALA A 179 0.31 -12.50 13.26
N ILE A 180 1.53 -12.66 12.78
CA ILE A 180 2.75 -12.69 13.60
C ILE A 180 3.41 -11.32 13.50
N ASP A 181 3.60 -10.64 14.62
CA ASP A 181 4.17 -9.29 14.71
C ASP A 181 5.54 -9.25 15.42
N GLU A 182 5.96 -10.36 15.99
CA GLU A 182 7.27 -10.51 16.61
C GLU A 182 7.94 -11.81 16.18
N PRO A 183 9.25 -11.80 15.90
CA PRO A 183 10.01 -13.02 15.64
C PRO A 183 9.96 -13.99 16.82
N SER A 184 9.93 -15.26 16.54
CA SER A 184 9.88 -16.31 17.56
C SER A 184 11.26 -16.75 18.01
N ASP A 185 11.66 -16.35 19.21
CA ASP A 185 12.94 -16.78 19.80
C ASP A 185 13.01 -18.29 20.08
N ASN A 186 11.86 -18.96 20.29
CA ASN A 186 11.79 -20.37 20.66
C ASN A 186 10.48 -21.01 20.20
N ILE A 187 10.50 -21.61 19.01
CA ILE A 187 9.33 -22.28 18.42
C ILE A 187 8.82 -23.44 19.26
N SER A 188 9.73 -24.21 19.90
CA SER A 188 9.33 -25.33 20.79
C SER A 188 8.50 -24.82 21.97
N ALA A 189 8.89 -23.71 22.57
CA ALA A 189 8.13 -23.10 23.68
C ALA A 189 6.80 -22.54 23.18
N LEU A 190 6.78 -21.87 22.04
CA LEU A 190 5.56 -21.36 21.41
C LEU A 190 4.58 -22.50 21.08
N TYR A 191 5.06 -23.60 20.51
CA TYR A 191 4.20 -24.75 20.21
C TYR A 191 3.60 -25.36 21.46
N ALA A 192 4.42 -25.54 22.53
CA ALA A 192 3.92 -26.03 23.82
C ALA A 192 2.89 -25.08 24.46
N GLN A 193 3.09 -23.77 24.31
CA GLN A 193 2.11 -22.75 24.73
C GLN A 193 0.80 -22.91 23.97
N LEU A 194 0.83 -23.00 22.64
CA LEU A 194 -0.36 -23.15 21.79
C LEU A 194 -1.16 -24.44 22.16
N GLN A 195 -0.47 -25.55 22.41
CA GLN A 195 -1.11 -26.79 22.89
C GLN A 195 -1.77 -26.63 24.28
N SER A 196 -1.11 -25.88 25.17
CA SER A 196 -1.67 -25.55 26.48
C SER A 196 -2.90 -24.64 26.37
N GLU A 197 -2.84 -23.64 25.50
CA GLU A 197 -3.94 -22.72 25.21
C GLU A 197 -5.13 -23.47 24.61
N GLU A 198 -4.93 -24.37 23.64
CA GLU A 198 -5.97 -25.25 23.08
C GLU A 198 -6.66 -26.03 24.19
N THR A 199 -5.88 -26.74 25.02
CA THR A 199 -6.44 -27.55 26.11
C THR A 199 -7.28 -26.70 27.07
N ARG A 200 -6.77 -25.53 27.48
CA ARG A 200 -7.49 -24.62 28.38
C ARG A 200 -8.74 -24.04 27.73
N PHE A 201 -8.63 -23.55 26.49
CA PHE A 201 -9.73 -22.93 25.78
C PHE A 201 -10.89 -23.89 25.52
N LEU A 202 -10.61 -25.17 25.25
CA LEU A 202 -11.62 -26.21 25.06
C LEU A 202 -12.22 -26.76 26.37
N THR A 203 -11.53 -26.60 27.51
CA THR A 203 -11.95 -27.21 28.79
C THR A 203 -12.41 -26.25 29.85
N GLU A 204 -11.96 -24.99 29.79
CA GLU A 204 -12.24 -23.99 30.81
C GLU A 204 -13.13 -22.88 30.24
N GLN A 205 -14.34 -22.68 30.75
CA GLN A 205 -15.30 -21.67 30.30
C GLN A 205 -14.80 -20.20 30.46
N THR A 206 -13.78 -20.00 31.30
CA THR A 206 -13.21 -18.67 31.56
C THR A 206 -11.87 -18.45 30.88
N ALA A 207 -11.39 -19.45 30.13
CA ALA A 207 -10.15 -19.29 29.37
C ALA A 207 -10.32 -18.28 28.26
N THR A 208 -9.29 -17.45 28.07
CA THR A 208 -9.20 -16.50 26.97
C THR A 208 -7.92 -16.73 26.19
N ILE A 209 -7.97 -16.48 24.90
CA ILE A 209 -6.80 -16.41 24.04
C ILE A 209 -6.74 -15.02 23.39
N SER A 210 -5.54 -14.48 23.21
CA SER A 210 -5.32 -13.24 22.46
C SER A 210 -4.61 -13.56 21.17
N ARG A 211 -5.02 -12.88 20.07
CA ARG A 211 -4.42 -13.03 18.75
C ARG A 211 -4.42 -11.71 18.02
N ASN A 212 -3.41 -11.52 17.22
CA ASN A 212 -3.35 -10.43 16.27
C ASN A 212 -4.24 -10.72 15.05
N VAL A 213 -5.18 -9.84 14.80
CA VAL A 213 -6.17 -9.91 13.72
C VAL A 213 -5.94 -8.78 12.74
N ILE A 214 -5.97 -9.08 11.46
CA ILE A 214 -5.94 -8.05 10.42
C ILE A 214 -7.38 -7.65 10.12
N LEU A 215 -7.74 -6.41 10.48
CA LEU A 215 -9.03 -5.81 10.17
C LEU A 215 -8.88 -4.90 8.95
N TYR A 216 -9.89 -4.88 8.09
CA TYR A 216 -9.87 -4.06 6.88
C TYR A 216 -10.92 -2.96 6.97
N PHE A 217 -10.49 -1.70 6.85
CA PHE A 217 -11.35 -0.54 6.95
C PHE A 217 -11.38 0.24 5.63
N PRO A 218 -12.56 0.76 5.23
CA PRO A 218 -12.66 1.65 4.07
C PRO A 218 -11.85 2.92 4.29
N SER A 219 -11.16 3.35 3.24
CA SER A 219 -10.49 4.66 3.20
C SER A 219 -11.49 5.80 3.10
N SER A 220 -11.14 6.97 3.63
CA SER A 220 -12.01 8.16 3.66
C SER A 220 -12.34 8.70 2.27
N ASP A 221 -11.50 8.43 1.27
CA ASP A 221 -11.77 8.73 -0.15
C ASP A 221 -12.69 7.70 -0.80
N GLY A 222 -13.00 6.61 -0.11
CA GLY A 222 -13.91 5.56 -0.56
C GLY A 222 -13.34 4.62 -1.62
N GLY A 223 -12.06 4.72 -1.97
CA GLY A 223 -11.46 3.96 -3.07
C GLY A 223 -10.92 2.58 -2.68
N TYR A 224 -10.52 2.42 -1.42
CA TYR A 224 -9.74 1.26 -0.97
C TYR A 224 -10.18 0.74 0.40
N LEU A 225 -9.72 -0.47 0.71
CA LEU A 225 -9.76 -1.08 2.04
C LEU A 225 -8.32 -1.18 2.55
N LEU A 226 -8.04 -0.57 3.70
CA LEU A 226 -6.71 -0.59 4.30
C LEU A 226 -6.68 -1.56 5.48
N PRO A 227 -5.62 -2.40 5.59
CA PRO A 227 -5.45 -3.29 6.71
C PRO A 227 -4.99 -2.54 7.96
N GLU A 228 -5.46 -2.99 9.11
CA GLU A 228 -5.02 -2.55 10.44
C GLU A 228 -4.81 -3.78 11.31
N LEU A 229 -3.64 -3.89 11.92
CA LEU A 229 -3.35 -4.93 12.91
C LEU A 229 -3.98 -4.57 14.24
N ARG A 230 -4.67 -5.55 14.86
CA ARG A 230 -5.28 -5.36 16.17
C ARG A 230 -5.22 -6.64 17.00
N GLU A 231 -4.73 -6.54 18.21
CA GLU A 231 -4.85 -7.63 19.17
C GLU A 231 -6.29 -7.72 19.68
N LEU A 232 -6.90 -8.90 19.52
CA LEU A 232 -8.23 -9.21 20.04
C LEU A 232 -8.16 -10.38 21.02
N SER A 233 -8.96 -10.29 22.08
CA SER A 233 -9.11 -11.36 23.09
C SER A 233 -10.41 -12.08 22.88
N PHE A 234 -10.37 -13.41 22.83
CA PHE A 234 -11.49 -14.29 22.62
C PHE A 234 -11.72 -15.16 23.85
N SER A 235 -12.95 -15.18 24.35
CA SER A 235 -13.38 -16.02 25.48
C SER A 235 -14.21 -17.24 25.06
N SER A 236 -14.44 -17.41 23.77
CA SER A 236 -15.17 -18.51 23.14
C SER A 236 -14.69 -18.69 21.70
N ASP A 237 -15.14 -19.73 21.04
CA ASP A 237 -14.88 -20.00 19.62
C ASP A 237 -15.71 -19.12 18.66
N ASP A 238 -16.48 -18.17 19.18
CA ASP A 238 -17.20 -17.18 18.38
C ASP A 238 -16.26 -16.03 17.95
N TYR A 239 -15.24 -16.36 17.17
CA TYR A 239 -14.28 -15.41 16.65
C TYR A 239 -14.94 -14.37 15.72
N ALA A 240 -15.98 -14.77 14.99
CA ALA A 240 -16.62 -13.91 14.01
C ALA A 240 -17.33 -12.73 14.67
N SER A 241 -18.08 -12.96 15.76
CA SER A 241 -18.74 -11.87 16.49
C SER A 241 -17.72 -10.86 17.04
N ALA A 242 -16.61 -11.35 17.60
CA ALA A 242 -15.55 -10.47 18.11
C ALA A 242 -14.92 -9.60 17.00
N ILE A 243 -14.69 -10.18 15.81
CA ILE A 243 -14.18 -9.42 14.65
C ILE A 243 -15.18 -8.39 14.16
N LEU A 244 -16.48 -8.76 14.07
CA LEU A 244 -17.54 -7.83 13.68
C LEU A 244 -17.70 -6.69 14.69
N ASP A 245 -17.57 -6.97 15.99
CA ASP A 245 -17.56 -5.93 17.03
C ASP A 245 -16.34 -5.00 16.91
N ALA A 246 -15.18 -5.54 16.57
CA ALA A 246 -13.98 -4.72 16.33
C ALA A 246 -14.11 -3.85 15.06
N LEU A 247 -14.71 -4.37 13.98
CA LEU A 247 -15.03 -3.57 12.77
C LEU A 247 -16.05 -2.47 13.09
N LYS A 248 -17.05 -2.77 13.93
CA LYS A 248 -18.04 -1.82 14.42
C LYS A 248 -17.42 -0.72 15.28
N ALA A 249 -16.42 -1.03 16.10
CA ALA A 249 -15.68 -0.04 16.88
C ALA A 249 -14.90 0.95 16.01
N GLY A 250 -14.55 0.57 14.79
CA GLY A 250 -13.87 1.39 13.81
C GLY A 250 -12.34 1.33 13.88
N PRO A 251 -11.65 2.04 12.96
CA PRO A 251 -10.20 2.09 12.92
C PRO A 251 -9.63 2.84 14.13
N MET A 252 -8.46 2.42 14.59
CA MET A 252 -7.74 3.03 15.72
C MET A 252 -6.40 3.63 15.30
N ALA A 253 -5.76 3.03 14.28
CA ALA A 253 -4.41 3.42 13.86
C ALA A 253 -4.40 4.42 12.70
N ARG A 254 -5.52 4.56 11.93
CA ARG A 254 -5.51 5.31 10.67
C ARG A 254 -6.62 6.34 10.58
N ALA A 255 -6.23 7.61 10.63
CA ALA A 255 -7.14 8.74 10.45
C ALA A 255 -7.78 8.80 9.04
N CYS A 256 -7.12 8.21 8.03
CA CYS A 256 -7.62 8.12 6.66
C CYS A 256 -8.65 7.00 6.44
N CYS A 257 -9.13 6.34 7.49
CA CYS A 257 -10.11 5.26 7.42
C CYS A 257 -11.32 5.55 8.28
N PHE A 258 -12.42 4.83 7.99
CA PHE A 258 -13.65 4.90 8.78
C PHE A 258 -14.28 3.51 8.98
N SER A 259 -15.25 3.39 9.90
CA SER A 259 -16.03 2.17 10.05
C SER A 259 -17.21 2.15 9.09
N ALA A 260 -17.32 1.10 8.28
CA ALA A 260 -18.54 0.84 7.51
C ALA A 260 -19.73 0.41 8.38
N MET A 261 -19.47 0.04 9.65
CA MET A 261 -20.48 -0.36 10.65
C MET A 261 -20.34 0.48 11.93
N PRO A 262 -20.74 1.75 11.98
CA PRO A 262 -20.57 2.55 13.19
C PRO A 262 -21.36 2.02 14.38
N GLY A 263 -20.76 2.18 15.55
CA GLY A 263 -21.14 1.54 16.80
C GLY A 263 -22.48 1.94 17.43
N ASN A 264 -23.13 2.96 16.91
CA ASN A 264 -24.37 3.50 17.49
C ASN A 264 -25.67 2.86 16.96
N GLN A 265 -25.57 1.85 16.06
CA GLN A 265 -26.71 1.16 15.47
C GLN A 265 -26.56 -0.36 15.56
N GLU A 266 -27.64 -1.05 15.88
CA GLU A 266 -27.70 -2.50 15.80
C GLU A 266 -28.07 -2.90 14.37
N LEU A 267 -27.05 -3.10 13.55
CA LEU A 267 -27.22 -3.53 12.16
C LEU A 267 -27.22 -5.05 12.01
N LEU A 268 -26.56 -5.76 12.91
CA LEU A 268 -26.58 -7.23 12.94
C LEU A 268 -27.93 -7.70 13.50
N SER A 269 -28.60 -8.59 12.79
CA SER A 269 -29.91 -9.15 13.19
C SER A 269 -29.81 -10.49 13.90
N ASP A 270 -28.73 -11.22 13.74
CA ASP A 270 -28.48 -12.51 14.39
C ASP A 270 -26.95 -12.76 14.49
N ALA A 271 -26.55 -13.71 15.33
CA ALA A 271 -25.17 -14.14 15.46
C ALA A 271 -24.68 -14.84 14.18
N PRO A 272 -23.40 -14.67 13.80
CA PRO A 272 -22.82 -15.37 12.66
C PRO A 272 -22.92 -16.89 12.82
N ARG A 273 -23.12 -17.60 11.70
CA ARG A 273 -23.26 -19.06 11.72
C ARG A 273 -22.32 -19.73 10.74
N LEU A 274 -21.41 -20.55 11.25
CA LEU A 274 -20.54 -21.40 10.44
C LEU A 274 -21.29 -22.65 9.97
N TRP A 275 -21.11 -23.02 8.71
CA TRP A 275 -21.65 -24.23 8.11
C TRP A 275 -20.75 -24.74 6.98
N ILE A 276 -21.02 -25.95 6.50
CA ILE A 276 -20.25 -26.59 5.42
C ILE A 276 -21.20 -26.85 4.26
N THR A 277 -20.79 -26.43 3.04
CA THR A 277 -21.55 -26.69 1.82
C THR A 277 -21.50 -28.19 1.42
N ASP A 278 -22.36 -28.60 0.50
CA ASP A 278 -22.30 -29.94 -0.09
C ASP A 278 -20.96 -30.20 -0.83
N ALA A 279 -20.27 -29.17 -1.27
CA ALA A 279 -18.95 -29.25 -1.87
C ALA A 279 -17.81 -29.34 -0.85
N GLY A 280 -18.11 -29.24 0.45
CA GLY A 280 -17.14 -29.29 1.54
C GLY A 280 -16.52 -27.94 1.89
N GLU A 281 -17.01 -26.83 1.33
CA GLU A 281 -16.51 -25.49 1.63
C GLU A 281 -17.04 -25.02 2.99
N ARG A 282 -16.19 -24.41 3.81
CA ARG A 282 -16.55 -23.78 5.08
C ARG A 282 -17.02 -22.36 4.82
N VAL A 283 -18.25 -22.06 5.17
CA VAL A 283 -18.92 -20.78 4.93
C VAL A 283 -19.42 -20.22 6.24
N ILE A 284 -19.30 -18.92 6.44
CA ILE A 284 -19.93 -18.22 7.53
C ILE A 284 -21.02 -17.27 7.03
N ASP A 285 -22.21 -17.41 7.62
CA ASP A 285 -23.31 -16.48 7.37
C ASP A 285 -23.22 -15.31 8.34
N VAL A 286 -23.32 -14.09 7.81
CA VAL A 286 -23.42 -12.84 8.57
C VAL A 286 -24.75 -12.20 8.27
N TYR A 287 -25.54 -11.95 9.32
CA TYR A 287 -26.93 -11.51 9.17
C TYR A 287 -27.08 -10.03 9.52
N PHE A 288 -27.52 -9.25 8.54
CA PHE A 288 -27.86 -7.85 8.72
C PHE A 288 -29.38 -7.63 8.68
N SER A 289 -29.84 -6.62 9.39
CA SER A 289 -31.25 -6.20 9.40
C SER A 289 -31.66 -5.57 8.07
N GLU A 290 -32.97 -5.50 7.83
CA GLU A 290 -33.57 -4.77 6.69
C GLU A 290 -33.18 -3.29 6.63
N MET A 291 -32.69 -2.71 7.73
CA MET A 291 -32.25 -1.31 7.81
C MET A 291 -30.91 -1.05 7.14
N LEU A 292 -30.13 -2.09 6.84
CA LEU A 292 -28.76 -1.95 6.29
C LEU A 292 -28.71 -1.07 5.02
N PRO A 293 -29.54 -1.27 3.98
CA PRO A 293 -29.46 -0.45 2.77
C PRO A 293 -29.73 1.04 3.03
N ASN A 294 -30.70 1.34 3.91
CA ASN A 294 -31.03 2.71 4.28
C ASN A 294 -29.89 3.37 5.07
N TYR A 295 -29.26 2.59 5.95
CA TYR A 295 -28.11 3.04 6.72
C TYR A 295 -26.92 3.37 5.80
N LEU A 296 -26.54 2.45 4.90
CA LEU A 296 -25.43 2.65 3.97
C LEU A 296 -25.66 3.90 3.12
N ALA A 297 -26.87 4.06 2.58
CA ALA A 297 -27.24 5.24 1.80
C ALA A 297 -27.17 6.56 2.62
N PHE A 298 -27.60 6.53 3.88
CA PHE A 298 -27.53 7.70 4.78
C PHE A 298 -26.09 8.04 5.17
N ALA A 299 -25.26 7.03 5.42
CA ALA A 299 -23.86 7.21 5.80
C ALA A 299 -22.94 7.51 4.62
N GLY A 300 -23.43 7.40 3.37
CA GLY A 300 -22.61 7.52 2.16
C GLY A 300 -21.60 6.38 1.99
N VAL A 301 -21.90 5.21 2.56
CA VAL A 301 -21.06 4.01 2.48
C VAL A 301 -21.52 3.16 1.30
N GLU A 302 -20.61 2.85 0.40
CA GLU A 302 -20.89 1.93 -0.69
C GLU A 302 -20.99 0.47 -0.15
N PRO A 303 -21.98 -0.32 -0.60
CA PRO A 303 -22.19 -1.68 -0.09
C PRO A 303 -20.93 -2.56 -0.15
N TRP A 304 -20.11 -2.45 -1.20
CA TRP A 304 -18.89 -3.22 -1.36
C TRP A 304 -17.84 -2.92 -0.27
N GLN A 305 -17.84 -1.71 0.29
CA GLN A 305 -16.93 -1.32 1.37
C GLN A 305 -17.24 -2.09 2.65
N LEU A 306 -18.51 -2.20 3.01
CA LEU A 306 -18.94 -3.02 4.13
C LEU A 306 -18.66 -4.50 3.87
N TYR A 307 -19.06 -5.01 2.69
CA TYR A 307 -18.89 -6.42 2.37
C TYR A 307 -17.41 -6.81 2.32
N GLY A 308 -16.61 -6.01 1.65
CA GLY A 308 -15.16 -6.24 1.60
C GLY A 308 -14.48 -6.17 2.96
N SER A 309 -14.86 -5.19 3.81
CA SER A 309 -14.38 -5.08 5.20
C SER A 309 -14.65 -6.37 5.99
N VAL A 310 -15.88 -6.87 5.93
CA VAL A 310 -16.30 -8.10 6.62
C VAL A 310 -15.60 -9.32 6.04
N VAL A 311 -15.62 -9.50 4.73
CA VAL A 311 -15.07 -10.68 4.05
C VAL A 311 -13.57 -10.78 4.24
N LEU A 312 -12.83 -9.70 3.98
CA LEU A 312 -11.38 -9.70 4.12
C LEU A 312 -10.96 -9.97 5.56
N SER A 313 -11.62 -9.34 6.55
CA SER A 313 -11.26 -9.51 7.97
C SER A 313 -11.55 -10.94 8.45
N LEU A 314 -12.71 -11.50 8.11
CA LEU A 314 -13.07 -12.87 8.51
C LEU A 314 -12.19 -13.92 7.82
N CYS A 315 -11.98 -13.83 6.50
CA CYS A 315 -11.15 -14.77 5.75
C CYS A 315 -9.67 -14.71 6.12
N SER A 316 -9.19 -13.57 6.61
CA SER A 316 -7.79 -13.42 7.05
C SER A 316 -7.52 -14.04 8.43
N PHE A 317 -8.54 -14.37 9.19
CA PHE A 317 -8.38 -14.86 10.57
C PHE A 317 -9.05 -16.21 10.84
N LEU A 318 -10.29 -16.43 10.38
CA LEU A 318 -10.97 -17.68 10.65
C LEU A 318 -10.31 -18.84 9.89
N PRO A 319 -9.88 -19.90 10.61
CA PRO A 319 -9.18 -21.02 9.96
C PRO A 319 -10.04 -21.71 8.90
N GLU A 320 -9.42 -21.98 7.77
CA GLU A 320 -10.02 -22.77 6.67
C GLU A 320 -11.34 -22.17 6.14
N LEU A 321 -11.63 -20.89 6.35
CA LEU A 321 -12.83 -20.25 5.85
C LEU A 321 -12.70 -20.02 4.33
N ASP A 322 -13.63 -20.59 3.56
CA ASP A 322 -13.65 -20.47 2.09
C ASP A 322 -14.40 -19.22 1.62
N ALA A 323 -15.51 -18.91 2.30
CA ALA A 323 -16.36 -17.80 1.90
C ALA A 323 -17.18 -17.25 3.05
N VAL A 324 -17.67 -16.04 2.88
CA VAL A 324 -18.65 -15.38 3.73
C VAL A 324 -19.93 -15.22 2.93
N ARG A 325 -21.09 -15.51 3.51
CA ARG A 325 -22.39 -15.20 2.93
C ARG A 325 -23.06 -14.11 3.75
N ILE A 326 -23.25 -12.95 3.15
CA ILE A 326 -23.94 -11.83 3.78
C ILE A 326 -25.43 -11.92 3.45
N CYS A 327 -26.27 -11.91 4.47
CA CYS A 327 -27.72 -11.91 4.35
C CYS A 327 -28.29 -10.61 4.89
N VAL A 328 -29.20 -9.99 4.14
CA VAL A 328 -29.99 -8.82 4.57
C VAL A 328 -31.44 -9.23 4.67
N ASP A 329 -32.04 -9.09 5.84
CA ASP A 329 -33.40 -9.57 6.13
C ASP A 329 -33.59 -11.08 5.75
N GLY A 330 -32.56 -11.89 6.04
CA GLY A 330 -32.52 -13.31 5.72
C GLY A 330 -32.32 -13.66 4.24
N VAL A 331 -32.17 -12.67 3.36
CA VAL A 331 -31.93 -12.89 1.92
C VAL A 331 -30.44 -12.73 1.61
N PRO A 332 -29.79 -13.72 1.00
CA PRO A 332 -28.40 -13.62 0.59
C PRO A 332 -28.19 -12.50 -0.42
N VAL A 333 -27.09 -11.76 -0.27
CA VAL A 333 -26.64 -10.75 -1.24
C VAL A 333 -25.92 -11.46 -2.40
N GLU A 334 -26.49 -11.39 -3.60
CA GLU A 334 -25.96 -12.07 -4.79
C GLU A 334 -25.10 -11.17 -5.68
N SER A 335 -25.13 -9.86 -5.46
CA SER A 335 -24.31 -8.91 -6.22
C SER A 335 -24.15 -7.58 -5.48
N CYS A 336 -23.09 -6.85 -5.83
CA CYS A 336 -22.93 -5.43 -5.45
C CYS A 336 -22.24 -4.64 -6.56
N THR A 337 -22.47 -3.33 -6.56
CA THR A 337 -21.78 -2.40 -7.46
C THR A 337 -20.40 -2.08 -6.92
N LEU A 338 -19.39 -2.05 -7.79
CA LEU A 338 -18.01 -1.71 -7.50
C LEU A 338 -17.49 -0.73 -8.56
N GLY A 339 -17.63 0.56 -8.32
CA GLY A 339 -17.39 1.58 -9.33
C GLY A 339 -18.31 1.41 -10.52
N GLU A 340 -17.76 1.25 -11.74
CA GLU A 340 -18.52 0.98 -12.96
C GLU A 340 -18.84 -0.50 -13.20
N SER A 341 -18.29 -1.39 -12.37
CA SER A 341 -18.43 -2.84 -12.48
C SER A 341 -19.47 -3.37 -11.50
N GLN A 342 -20.03 -4.53 -11.81
CA GLN A 342 -20.89 -5.27 -10.89
C GLN A 342 -20.23 -6.59 -10.52
N LEU A 343 -19.99 -6.81 -9.23
CA LEU A 343 -19.57 -8.10 -8.70
C LEU A 343 -20.80 -9.01 -8.57
N GLN A 344 -20.65 -10.25 -8.96
CA GLN A 344 -21.67 -11.30 -8.83
C GLN A 344 -21.16 -12.38 -7.89
N PHE A 345 -21.97 -12.76 -6.92
CA PHE A 345 -21.64 -13.77 -5.90
C PHE A 345 -22.49 -15.00 -6.15
N ALA A 346 -21.87 -16.03 -6.73
CA ALA A 346 -22.57 -17.31 -6.94
C ALA A 346 -23.06 -17.87 -5.60
N ASP A 347 -24.36 -18.18 -5.51
CA ASP A 347 -25.02 -18.64 -4.27
C ASP A 347 -24.87 -17.68 -3.07
N GLY A 348 -24.58 -16.40 -3.34
CA GLY A 348 -24.30 -15.36 -2.34
C GLY A 348 -22.95 -15.54 -1.63
N LEU A 349 -22.06 -16.41 -2.12
CA LEU A 349 -20.76 -16.68 -1.52
C LEU A 349 -19.72 -15.65 -1.95
N MET A 350 -19.26 -14.86 -1.00
CA MET A 350 -18.23 -13.84 -1.16
C MET A 350 -16.89 -14.38 -0.67
N ARG A 351 -15.86 -14.27 -1.50
CA ARG A 351 -14.53 -14.78 -1.21
C ARG A 351 -13.52 -13.63 -1.04
N ARG A 352 -12.40 -13.91 -0.38
CA ARG A 352 -11.29 -12.95 -0.28
C ARG A 352 -10.89 -12.39 -1.65
N SER A 353 -10.81 -13.24 -2.67
CA SER A 353 -10.44 -12.85 -4.04
C SER A 353 -11.36 -11.82 -4.69
N ASP A 354 -12.62 -11.73 -4.28
CA ASP A 354 -13.58 -10.76 -4.83
C ASP A 354 -13.23 -9.31 -4.45
N PHE A 355 -12.51 -9.13 -3.34
CA PHE A 355 -12.17 -7.82 -2.78
C PHE A 355 -10.67 -7.55 -2.69
N SER A 356 -9.79 -8.53 -2.93
CA SER A 356 -8.33 -8.38 -2.79
C SER A 356 -7.75 -7.27 -3.69
N ALA A 357 -8.31 -7.04 -4.88
CA ALA A 357 -7.92 -5.93 -5.75
C ALA A 357 -8.25 -4.54 -5.18
N ARG A 358 -9.08 -4.47 -4.13
CA ARG A 358 -9.43 -3.23 -3.42
C ARG A 358 -8.63 -3.02 -2.14
N ILE A 359 -7.75 -3.93 -1.79
CA ILE A 359 -6.76 -3.68 -0.74
C ILE A 359 -5.81 -2.62 -1.26
N GLY A 360 -5.87 -1.45 -0.63
CA GLY A 360 -5.01 -0.31 -0.95
C GLY A 360 -3.70 -0.35 -0.19
N GLY A 361 -2.88 0.66 -0.43
CA GLY A 361 -1.77 1.08 0.39
C GLY A 361 -2.01 2.50 0.90
N SER A 362 -1.13 3.01 1.72
CA SER A 362 -1.11 4.41 2.09
C SER A 362 0.28 5.00 1.91
N ALA A 363 0.34 6.31 1.69
CA ALA A 363 1.59 7.06 1.70
C ALA A 363 1.41 8.37 2.47
N ALA A 364 2.50 8.86 3.02
CA ALA A 364 2.55 10.17 3.63
C ALA A 364 2.71 11.23 2.55
N LEU A 365 1.78 12.15 2.50
CA LEU A 365 1.82 13.33 1.65
C LEU A 365 2.04 14.57 2.53
N TYR A 366 2.67 15.59 1.97
CA TYR A 366 3.03 16.80 2.70
C TYR A 366 2.42 18.04 2.05
N PHE A 367 1.69 18.81 2.84
CA PHE A 367 0.96 20.02 2.41
C PHE A 367 1.43 21.23 3.17
N ALA A 368 1.26 22.42 2.58
CA ALA A 368 1.58 23.67 3.24
C ALA A 368 0.53 23.95 4.35
N ALA A 369 1.03 24.26 5.55
CA ALA A 369 0.19 24.67 6.67
C ALA A 369 0.19 26.21 6.81
N SER A 370 -0.89 26.76 7.42
CA SER A 370 -1.09 28.19 7.60
C SER A 370 0.00 28.85 8.46
N ASP A 371 0.70 28.08 9.31
CA ASP A 371 1.84 28.52 10.13
C ASP A 371 3.17 28.61 9.37
N GLY A 372 3.17 28.29 8.06
CA GLY A 372 4.33 28.35 7.18
C GLY A 372 5.19 27.08 7.17
N GLY A 373 4.82 26.05 7.92
CA GLY A 373 5.43 24.71 7.91
C GLY A 373 4.80 23.76 6.90
N LEU A 374 5.10 22.47 7.05
CA LEU A 374 4.46 21.36 6.34
C LEU A 374 3.62 20.55 7.33
N ARG A 375 2.52 20.00 6.86
CA ARG A 375 1.71 19.03 7.57
C ARG A 375 1.78 17.68 6.84
N ARG A 376 2.08 16.62 7.59
CA ARG A 376 2.04 15.24 7.11
C ARG A 376 0.59 14.73 7.14
N VAL A 377 0.12 14.22 6.03
CA VAL A 377 -1.22 13.63 5.88
C VAL A 377 -1.07 12.24 5.29
N GLU A 378 -1.54 11.22 5.99
CA GLU A 378 -1.60 9.86 5.44
C GLU A 378 -2.77 9.77 4.47
N ARG A 379 -2.52 9.26 3.26
CA ARG A 379 -3.53 9.12 2.21
C ARG A 379 -3.55 7.71 1.64
N ALA A 380 -4.78 7.19 1.48
CA ALA A 380 -5.00 5.91 0.83
C ALA A 380 -4.84 6.03 -0.68
N MET A 381 -4.26 5.00 -1.29
CA MET A 381 -4.09 4.90 -2.74
C MET A 381 -3.94 3.43 -3.16
N SER A 382 -3.81 3.14 -4.45
CA SER A 382 -3.50 1.78 -4.85
C SER A 382 -2.14 1.33 -4.28
N ARG A 383 -1.99 0.05 -3.97
CA ARG A 383 -0.70 -0.51 -3.48
C ARG A 383 0.47 -0.15 -4.40
N SER A 384 0.25 -0.24 -5.72
CA SER A 384 1.28 0.11 -6.70
C SER A 384 1.66 1.59 -6.69
N ALA A 385 0.70 2.50 -6.50
CA ALA A 385 0.98 3.92 -6.39
C ALA A 385 1.67 4.26 -5.07
N ALA A 386 1.28 3.63 -3.96
CA ALA A 386 1.91 3.82 -2.65
C ALA A 386 3.38 3.35 -2.60
N ALA A 387 3.73 2.34 -3.40
CA ALA A 387 5.10 1.84 -3.54
C ALA A 387 5.91 2.60 -4.63
N SER A 388 5.28 3.47 -5.41
CA SER A 388 5.86 4.19 -6.55
C SER A 388 6.25 5.61 -6.15
N PRO A 389 7.55 5.99 -6.21
CA PRO A 389 7.98 7.37 -5.95
C PRO A 389 7.24 8.39 -6.82
N LYS A 390 7.10 8.11 -8.12
CA LYS A 390 6.30 8.96 -9.02
C LYS A 390 4.82 8.96 -8.65
N GLY A 391 4.28 7.81 -8.23
CA GLY A 391 2.89 7.67 -7.79
C GLY A 391 2.56 8.55 -6.59
N VAL A 392 3.45 8.58 -5.59
CA VAL A 392 3.31 9.44 -4.39
C VAL A 392 3.34 10.92 -4.77
N LEU A 393 4.29 11.34 -5.61
CA LEU A 393 4.36 12.73 -6.07
C LEU A 393 3.16 13.12 -6.92
N ALA A 394 2.68 12.23 -7.78
CA ALA A 394 1.48 12.43 -8.58
C ALA A 394 0.23 12.62 -7.71
N GLU A 395 0.09 11.81 -6.65
CA GLU A 395 -1.01 11.95 -5.71
C GLU A 395 -0.96 13.26 -4.92
N MET A 396 0.24 13.71 -4.50
CA MET A 396 0.39 15.03 -3.88
C MET A 396 -0.06 16.18 -4.79
N ILE A 397 0.18 16.07 -6.10
CA ILE A 397 -0.26 17.07 -7.09
C ILE A 397 -1.77 16.99 -7.27
N LEU A 398 -2.34 15.77 -7.40
CA LEU A 398 -3.77 15.55 -7.63
C LEU A 398 -4.62 15.91 -6.41
N ALA A 399 -4.08 15.74 -5.22
CA ALA A 399 -4.79 16.05 -3.97
C ALA A 399 -5.16 17.54 -3.88
N GLY A 400 -4.40 18.43 -4.52
CA GLY A 400 -4.66 19.87 -4.48
C GLY A 400 -4.68 20.40 -3.06
N ASP A 401 -5.72 21.15 -2.71
CA ASP A 401 -5.96 21.62 -1.34
C ASP A 401 -6.78 20.57 -0.58
N PRO A 402 -6.17 19.86 0.39
CA PRO A 402 -6.86 18.76 1.07
C PRO A 402 -7.95 19.21 2.06
N GLY A 403 -8.15 20.52 2.23
CA GLY A 403 -9.03 21.10 3.25
C GLY A 403 -8.30 21.38 4.57
N ASP A 404 -9.07 21.68 5.63
CA ASP A 404 -8.56 21.88 7.00
C ASP A 404 -7.37 22.87 7.12
N GLU A 405 -7.45 24.01 6.43
CA GLU A 405 -6.42 25.05 6.40
C GLU A 405 -5.07 24.61 5.79
N LEU A 406 -5.06 23.50 5.02
CA LEU A 406 -3.90 23.03 4.28
C LEU A 406 -4.01 23.40 2.81
N GLU A 407 -2.89 23.78 2.25
CA GLU A 407 -2.79 24.18 0.84
C GLU A 407 -1.79 23.28 0.09
N SER A 408 -2.00 23.16 -1.22
CA SER A 408 -1.03 22.52 -2.09
C SER A 408 0.31 23.25 -2.03
N VAL A 409 1.41 22.50 -2.00
CA VAL A 409 2.76 23.07 -2.11
C VAL A 409 3.12 23.39 -3.56
N TYR A 410 2.37 22.86 -4.52
CA TYR A 410 2.66 23.02 -5.96
C TYR A 410 2.05 24.32 -6.52
N PRO A 411 2.77 25.03 -7.42
CA PRO A 411 2.19 26.15 -8.14
C PRO A 411 0.97 25.73 -8.97
N GLU A 412 0.06 26.68 -9.16
CA GLU A 412 -1.13 26.46 -9.99
C GLU A 412 -0.77 25.95 -11.39
N GLY A 413 -1.47 24.93 -11.85
CA GLY A 413 -1.34 24.33 -13.17
C GLY A 413 -0.18 23.34 -13.30
N VAL A 414 0.52 22.98 -12.22
CA VAL A 414 1.38 21.78 -12.20
C VAL A 414 0.51 20.54 -12.32
N LEU A 415 0.92 19.62 -13.16
CA LEU A 415 0.21 18.37 -13.44
C LEU A 415 1.08 17.17 -13.04
N PRO A 416 0.48 15.97 -12.75
CA PRO A 416 1.23 14.76 -12.47
C PRO A 416 2.26 14.39 -13.56
N GLU A 417 1.99 14.71 -14.81
CA GLU A 417 2.86 14.47 -15.96
C GLU A 417 4.11 15.38 -15.94
N ASP A 418 4.11 16.44 -15.14
CA ASP A 418 5.28 17.30 -14.95
C ASP A 418 6.37 16.62 -14.10
N VAL A 419 6.03 15.54 -13.39
CA VAL A 419 7.01 14.58 -12.85
C VAL A 419 7.25 13.54 -13.94
N LEU A 420 8.34 13.69 -14.70
CA LEU A 420 8.66 12.82 -15.83
C LEU A 420 8.98 11.39 -15.36
N GLY A 421 9.76 11.27 -14.28
CA GLY A 421 10.10 10.00 -13.69
C GLY A 421 10.98 10.14 -12.46
N VAL A 422 11.18 9.03 -11.74
CA VAL A 422 12.08 8.96 -10.58
C VAL A 422 13.00 7.76 -10.72
N GLU A 423 14.30 7.96 -10.65
CA GLU A 423 15.29 6.90 -10.61
C GLU A 423 15.81 6.74 -9.17
N VAL A 424 15.73 5.52 -8.64
CA VAL A 424 16.24 5.18 -7.32
C VAL A 424 17.50 4.31 -7.45
N GLY A 425 18.61 4.79 -6.90
CA GLY A 425 19.87 4.07 -6.85
C GLY A 425 20.74 4.59 -5.70
N ASP A 426 21.51 3.72 -5.04
CA ASP A 426 22.36 4.06 -3.89
C ASP A 426 21.61 4.84 -2.78
N SER A 427 20.36 4.47 -2.51
CA SER A 427 19.44 5.15 -1.58
C SER A 427 19.14 6.62 -1.91
N VAL A 428 19.36 7.03 -3.15
CA VAL A 428 19.03 8.37 -3.63
C VAL A 428 17.95 8.29 -4.71
N ALA A 429 16.87 9.04 -4.53
CA ALA A 429 15.85 9.24 -5.56
C ALA A 429 16.20 10.46 -6.42
N ALA A 430 16.44 10.27 -7.71
CA ALA A 430 16.63 11.35 -8.69
C ALA A 430 15.28 11.65 -9.36
N VAL A 431 14.66 12.75 -8.96
CA VAL A 431 13.37 13.21 -9.50
C VAL A 431 13.60 14.02 -10.75
N ASN A 432 13.08 13.56 -11.89
CA ASN A 432 13.15 14.26 -13.18
C ASN A 432 11.85 15.05 -13.41
N LEU A 433 11.98 16.36 -13.46
CA LEU A 433 10.89 17.30 -13.63
C LEU A 433 10.85 17.85 -15.05
N SER A 434 9.67 18.24 -15.53
CA SER A 434 9.52 18.87 -16.84
C SER A 434 10.01 20.32 -16.84
N GLY A 435 10.32 20.85 -18.02
CA GLY A 435 10.59 22.28 -18.22
C GLY A 435 9.37 23.15 -17.87
N SER A 436 8.16 22.62 -18.01
CA SER A 436 6.92 23.26 -17.57
C SER A 436 6.89 23.44 -16.06
N PHE A 437 7.19 22.38 -15.31
CA PHE A 437 7.31 22.43 -13.84
C PHE A 437 8.31 23.53 -13.42
N TYR A 438 9.52 23.47 -14.00
CA TYR A 438 10.58 24.46 -13.73
C TYR A 438 10.10 25.88 -13.96
N SER A 439 9.44 26.13 -15.10
CA SER A 439 8.96 27.47 -15.47
C SER A 439 7.89 28.00 -14.51
N ARG A 440 6.97 27.13 -14.05
CA ARG A 440 5.91 27.49 -13.09
C ARG A 440 6.47 27.84 -11.71
N CYS A 441 7.55 27.21 -11.31
CA CYS A 441 8.20 27.46 -10.02
C CYS A 441 8.93 28.82 -9.96
N GLN A 442 9.27 29.46 -11.08
CA GLN A 442 10.05 30.69 -11.11
C GLN A 442 9.39 31.88 -10.38
N MET A 443 8.08 31.80 -10.10
CA MET A 443 7.33 32.84 -9.38
C MET A 443 7.26 32.61 -7.88
N LEU A 444 7.77 31.49 -7.38
CA LEU A 444 7.76 31.17 -5.96
C LEU A 444 8.72 32.06 -5.17
N ASP A 445 8.33 32.45 -3.97
CA ASP A 445 9.26 33.03 -3.00
C ASP A 445 10.10 31.94 -2.31
N ALA A 446 11.10 32.34 -1.56
CA ALA A 446 12.03 31.42 -0.90
C ALA A 446 11.34 30.47 0.11
N ALA A 447 10.25 30.91 0.76
CA ALA A 447 9.52 30.09 1.71
C ALA A 447 8.68 29.03 0.99
N ALA A 448 8.01 29.41 -0.11
CA ALA A 448 7.23 28.51 -0.94
C ALA A 448 8.14 27.49 -1.66
N GLU A 449 9.29 27.92 -2.20
CA GLU A 449 10.30 27.01 -2.76
C GLU A 449 10.74 25.97 -1.73
N ARG A 450 11.03 26.40 -0.50
CA ARG A 450 11.45 25.49 0.57
C ARG A 450 10.35 24.46 0.91
N ARG A 451 9.10 24.90 1.05
CA ARG A 451 7.98 23.98 1.31
C ARG A 451 7.81 22.98 0.17
N LEU A 452 7.83 23.43 -1.08
CA LEU A 452 7.71 22.54 -2.25
C LEU A 452 8.81 21.49 -2.26
N ILE A 453 10.08 21.89 -2.15
CA ILE A 453 11.22 20.96 -2.21
C ILE A 453 11.15 19.96 -1.05
N TYR A 454 10.97 20.44 0.18
CA TYR A 454 10.98 19.53 1.34
C TYR A 454 9.68 18.70 1.49
N ALA A 455 8.56 19.12 0.93
CA ALA A 455 7.39 18.25 0.82
C ALA A 455 7.70 17.03 -0.07
N MET A 456 8.33 17.24 -1.22
CA MET A 456 8.74 16.13 -2.10
C MET A 456 9.83 15.27 -1.46
N VAL A 457 10.83 15.89 -0.82
CA VAL A 457 11.92 15.16 -0.15
C VAL A 457 11.37 14.30 0.98
N ASN A 458 10.59 14.88 1.89
CA ASN A 458 10.05 14.16 3.05
C ASN A 458 9.11 13.02 2.62
N ALA A 459 8.24 13.26 1.60
CA ALA A 459 7.35 12.23 1.10
C ALA A 459 8.10 11.04 0.48
N LEU A 460 9.14 11.31 -0.30
CA LEU A 460 9.92 10.25 -0.95
C LEU A 460 10.82 9.49 0.03
N THR A 461 11.36 10.15 1.05
CA THR A 461 12.21 9.48 2.05
C THR A 461 11.44 8.62 3.06
N GLU A 462 10.10 8.67 3.06
CA GLU A 462 9.28 7.67 3.74
C GLU A 462 9.15 6.34 2.98
N LEU A 463 9.54 6.32 1.70
CA LEU A 463 9.51 5.10 0.90
C LEU A 463 10.76 4.26 1.15
N GLU A 464 10.57 2.93 1.17
CA GLU A 464 11.65 1.97 1.37
C GLU A 464 12.85 2.20 0.43
N GLY A 465 14.05 2.25 1.00
CA GLY A 465 15.31 2.35 0.27
C GLY A 465 15.63 3.75 -0.26
N ILE A 466 14.90 4.80 0.15
CA ILE A 466 15.18 6.20 -0.22
C ILE A 466 15.60 6.99 1.02
N GLY A 467 16.88 7.34 1.11
CA GLY A 467 17.42 8.15 2.20
C GLY A 467 17.67 9.62 1.82
N ALA A 468 17.70 9.93 0.52
CA ALA A 468 17.92 11.28 0.03
C ALA A 468 17.28 11.49 -1.34
N VAL A 469 17.05 12.76 -1.72
CA VAL A 469 16.41 13.12 -2.99
C VAL A 469 17.28 14.14 -3.75
N ARG A 470 17.45 13.91 -5.05
CA ARG A 470 18.09 14.82 -6.00
C ARG A 470 17.09 15.26 -7.06
N PHE A 471 17.19 16.51 -7.50
CA PHE A 471 16.32 17.03 -8.54
C PHE A 471 17.09 17.31 -9.84
N ILE A 472 16.47 16.93 -10.95
CA ILE A 472 16.93 17.23 -12.30
C ILE A 472 15.76 17.76 -13.13
N VAL A 473 16.04 18.51 -14.17
CA VAL A 473 15.01 19.03 -15.09
C VAL A 473 15.36 18.59 -16.51
N GLU A 474 14.45 17.89 -17.17
CA GLU A 474 14.65 17.35 -18.51
C GLU A 474 15.97 16.53 -18.64
N GLY A 475 16.29 15.76 -17.58
CA GLY A 475 17.52 14.95 -17.53
C GLY A 475 18.78 15.71 -17.12
N VAL A 476 18.72 17.03 -16.91
CA VAL A 476 19.88 17.88 -16.61
C VAL A 476 19.88 18.30 -15.15
N SER A 477 21.03 18.18 -14.48
CA SER A 477 21.21 18.68 -13.12
C SER A 477 21.13 20.19 -13.07
N ILE A 478 20.35 20.71 -12.11
CA ILE A 478 20.18 22.14 -11.88
C ILE A 478 20.84 22.57 -10.58
N ASP A 479 21.25 23.84 -10.49
CA ASP A 479 21.86 24.40 -9.28
C ASP A 479 20.81 24.73 -8.22
N THR A 480 19.69 25.29 -8.65
CA THR A 480 18.56 25.73 -7.83
C THR A 480 17.28 25.62 -8.64
N LEU A 481 16.14 25.40 -7.99
CA LEU A 481 14.84 25.45 -8.67
C LEU A 481 14.43 26.91 -8.92
N VAL A 482 14.54 27.75 -7.89
CA VAL A 482 14.35 29.21 -7.98
C VAL A 482 15.64 29.92 -7.61
N GLN A 483 15.98 30.06 -6.33
CA GLN A 483 17.22 30.71 -5.90
C GLN A 483 17.71 30.32 -4.50
N SER A 484 16.88 29.70 -3.65
CA SER A 484 17.17 29.62 -2.22
C SER A 484 17.76 28.27 -1.78
N ILE A 485 17.53 27.19 -2.55
CA ILE A 485 17.99 25.84 -2.18
C ILE A 485 18.95 25.32 -3.24
N TYR A 486 20.14 24.88 -2.79
CA TYR A 486 21.14 24.26 -3.66
C TYR A 486 20.82 22.79 -3.91
N LEU A 487 20.61 22.41 -5.17
CA LEU A 487 20.08 21.11 -5.61
C LEU A 487 21.11 20.17 -6.25
N ARG A 488 22.39 20.58 -6.36
CA ARG A 488 23.43 19.70 -6.94
C ARG A 488 23.80 18.51 -6.06
N THR A 489 23.56 18.64 -4.76
CA THR A 489 23.77 17.55 -3.80
C THR A 489 22.42 16.98 -3.40
N PRO A 490 22.30 15.64 -3.17
CA PRO A 490 21.08 15.08 -2.64
C PRO A 490 20.67 15.73 -1.32
N LEU A 491 19.39 15.99 -1.16
CA LEU A 491 18.79 16.56 0.03
C LEU A 491 18.31 15.44 0.97
N LEU A 492 18.61 15.58 2.24
CA LEU A 492 18.06 14.74 3.31
C LEU A 492 16.69 15.28 3.75
N PRO A 493 15.82 14.46 4.37
CA PRO A 493 14.56 14.94 4.92
C PRO A 493 14.79 16.03 5.97
N ASP A 494 13.85 16.97 6.04
CA ASP A 494 13.85 18.05 7.02
C ASP A 494 12.63 17.92 7.95
N PRO A 495 12.72 17.15 9.05
CA PRO A 495 11.63 17.04 10.02
C PRO A 495 11.33 18.37 10.72
N GLY A 496 12.30 19.27 10.79
CA GLY A 496 12.13 20.58 11.43
C GLY A 496 11.16 21.53 10.72
N ILE A 497 10.78 21.25 9.46
CA ILE A 497 9.74 22.01 8.74
C ILE A 497 8.33 21.41 8.97
N VAL A 498 8.23 20.18 9.48
CA VAL A 498 6.95 19.48 9.71
C VAL A 498 6.35 19.95 11.03
N ARG A 499 5.05 20.18 11.05
CA ARG A 499 4.26 20.62 12.20
C ARG A 499 3.22 19.57 12.55
N ASP A 500 2.96 19.37 13.84
CA ASP A 500 1.81 18.61 14.34
C ASP A 500 0.51 19.44 14.26
N GLU A 501 -0.61 18.88 14.71
CA GLU A 501 -1.90 19.56 14.71
C GLU A 501 -1.91 20.81 15.60
N ASP A 502 -1.07 20.87 16.63
CA ASP A 502 -0.91 22.00 17.54
C ASP A 502 0.10 23.05 17.01
N GLY A 503 0.72 22.82 15.85
CA GLY A 503 1.71 23.69 15.22
C GLY A 503 3.12 23.57 15.82
N ALA A 504 3.37 22.59 16.71
CA ALA A 504 4.70 22.30 17.21
C ALA A 504 5.54 21.51 16.18
N PRO A 505 6.89 21.67 16.17
CA PRO A 505 7.73 20.80 15.36
C PRO A 505 7.57 19.34 15.84
N THR A 506 7.38 18.40 14.90
CA THR A 506 7.39 16.98 15.24
C THR A 506 8.77 16.58 15.75
N GLU A 507 8.84 16.09 16.99
CA GLU A 507 10.05 15.47 17.52
C GLU A 507 10.15 14.04 16.97
N ASN A 508 11.31 13.69 16.41
CA ASN A 508 11.62 12.33 15.94
C ASN A 508 11.90 11.40 17.10
#